data_59d9324dfcaae5d9d9a04a8eae1a9468
#
_entry.id   59d9324dfcaae5d9d9a04a8eae1a9468
#
_cell.length_a   1.000
_cell.length_b   1.000
_cell.length_c   1.000
_cell.angle_alpha   90.00
_cell.angle_beta   90.00
_cell.angle_gamma   90.00
#
_symmetry.space_group_name_H-M   'P 1'
#
loop_
_entity.id
_entity.type
_entity.pdbx_description
1 polymer ?
#
loop_
_entity_poly.entity_id
_entity_poly.type
_entity_poly.pdbx_seq_one_letter_code
_entity_poly.pdbx_strand_id
1 'polypeptide(L)'
;QTTVHCILADNKGLIWIGTASGLNCFDRYEMKSYYHEKDNPHSLPGNTIYFIAEDAENNIWISTNNGLTLYDKSSDSFRPAKFEDKAIISYSFCSLSGSILFTANEGIYIYDYKKQTFRKRPVILKDSSNFSPYYIKPWDKDELLLVSQYKGVLKYNPVTDQLSPTDYPVQTGLNAIYLDSKKRLYLSSYNKGFVCYAPDGKKLYTIHAGNSRLTSNLVLDFMEINNKLWVTTDGGGINIMDMDDPSDMTA
;
A
#
# COMPACT_ATOMS: atom_id res chain seq x y z
N GLN A 1 -15.99 17.04 7.29
CA GLN A 1 -15.90 15.57 7.21
C GLN A 1 -14.61 15.21 6.52
N THR A 2 -13.73 14.45 7.18
CA THR A 2 -12.39 14.13 6.66
C THR A 2 -12.41 12.71 6.09
N THR A 3 -11.89 12.52 4.88
CA THR A 3 -11.78 11.20 4.26
C THR A 3 -10.73 10.36 4.98
N VAL A 4 -11.08 9.15 5.39
CA VAL A 4 -10.15 8.15 5.94
C VAL A 4 -9.50 7.43 4.77
N HIS A 5 -8.16 7.36 4.76
CA HIS A 5 -7.38 6.68 3.73
C HIS A 5 -6.87 5.31 4.17
N CYS A 6 -6.52 5.16 5.44
CA CYS A 6 -5.97 3.91 5.97
C CYS A 6 -6.24 3.77 7.47
N ILE A 7 -6.26 2.54 7.94
CA ILE A 7 -6.41 2.17 9.35
C ILE A 7 -5.42 1.05 9.66
N LEU A 8 -4.77 1.13 10.82
CA LEU A 8 -3.88 0.10 11.33
C LEU A 8 -4.23 -0.15 12.81
N ALA A 9 -4.43 -1.41 13.19
CA ALA A 9 -4.38 -1.83 14.59
C ALA A 9 -2.96 -2.34 14.87
N ASP A 10 -2.24 -1.68 15.77
CA ASP A 10 -0.88 -2.07 16.11
C ASP A 10 -0.87 -3.23 17.13
N ASN A 11 0.30 -3.81 17.36
CA ASN A 11 0.49 -4.94 18.28
C ASN A 11 0.17 -4.62 19.76
N LYS A 12 0.04 -3.34 20.13
CA LYS A 12 -0.38 -2.89 21.46
C LYS A 12 -1.89 -2.65 21.54
N GLY A 13 -2.61 -2.80 20.43
CA GLY A 13 -4.04 -2.58 20.33
C GLY A 13 -4.43 -1.11 20.18
N LEU A 14 -3.48 -0.22 19.86
CA LEU A 14 -3.79 1.14 19.43
C LEU A 14 -4.33 1.11 18.00
N ILE A 15 -5.32 1.93 17.70
CA ILE A 15 -5.89 2.07 16.36
C ILE A 15 -5.40 3.39 15.77
N TRP A 16 -4.60 3.28 14.73
CA TRP A 16 -4.09 4.39 13.96
C TRP A 16 -4.98 4.65 12.75
N ILE A 17 -5.40 5.89 12.54
CA ILE A 17 -6.32 6.30 11.48
C ILE A 17 -5.67 7.42 10.68
N GLY A 18 -5.28 7.10 9.45
CA GLY A 18 -4.73 8.05 8.49
C GLY A 18 -5.82 8.70 7.66
N THR A 19 -5.81 10.02 7.59
CA THR A 19 -6.84 10.79 6.89
C THR A 19 -6.24 11.77 5.88
N ALA A 20 -7.10 12.43 5.10
CA ALA A 20 -6.71 13.56 4.25
C ALA A 20 -6.25 14.80 5.04
N SER A 21 -6.47 14.83 6.37
CA SER A 21 -6.23 16.01 7.21
C SER A 21 -5.59 15.68 8.55
N GLY A 22 -4.66 14.73 8.59
CA GLY A 22 -3.89 14.36 9.76
C GLY A 22 -3.97 12.88 10.11
N LEU A 23 -3.22 12.52 11.14
CA LEU A 23 -3.15 11.18 11.73
C LEU A 23 -3.85 11.20 13.07
N ASN A 24 -4.63 10.16 13.36
CA ASN A 24 -5.26 9.98 14.65
C ASN A 24 -4.85 8.63 15.25
N CYS A 25 -4.70 8.61 16.57
CA CYS A 25 -4.43 7.41 17.35
C CYS A 25 -5.49 7.25 18.43
N PHE A 26 -6.18 6.12 18.46
CA PHE A 26 -7.21 5.78 19.43
C PHE A 26 -6.73 4.65 20.34
N ASP A 27 -6.75 4.88 21.65
CA ASP A 27 -6.29 3.93 22.66
C ASP A 27 -7.44 3.18 23.36
N ARG A 28 -8.64 3.22 22.80
CA ARG A 28 -9.94 2.73 23.31
C ARG A 28 -10.64 3.69 24.30
N TYR A 29 -9.98 4.74 24.73
CA TYR A 29 -10.54 5.75 25.66
C TYR A 29 -10.53 7.13 25.04
N GLU A 30 -9.39 7.52 24.48
CA GLU A 30 -9.18 8.85 23.93
C GLU A 30 -8.67 8.79 22.49
N MET A 31 -8.99 9.84 21.74
CA MET A 31 -8.49 10.05 20.37
C MET A 31 -7.46 11.16 20.41
N LYS A 32 -6.20 10.82 20.12
CA LYS A 32 -5.13 11.79 19.96
C LYS A 32 -4.93 12.08 18.47
N SER A 33 -4.83 13.37 18.12
CA SER A 33 -4.62 13.81 16.75
C SER A 33 -3.26 14.44 16.56
N TYR A 34 -2.62 14.16 15.43
CA TYR A 34 -1.32 14.68 15.05
C TYR A 34 -1.42 15.39 13.70
N TYR A 35 -0.72 16.51 13.58
CA TYR A 35 -0.72 17.36 12.40
C TYR A 35 0.69 17.79 12.02
N HIS A 36 0.84 18.24 10.79
CA HIS A 36 2.03 18.96 10.38
C HIS A 36 2.06 20.34 11.04
N GLU A 37 3.19 20.66 11.66
CA GLU A 37 3.48 21.97 12.25
C GLU A 37 4.68 22.56 11.55
N LYS A 38 4.52 23.75 10.96
CA LYS A 38 5.47 24.37 10.04
C LYS A 38 6.91 24.49 10.57
N ASP A 39 7.07 24.83 11.85
CA ASP A 39 8.37 25.08 12.46
C ASP A 39 8.80 23.96 13.43
N ASN A 40 8.09 22.84 13.44
CA ASN A 40 8.39 21.69 14.27
C ASN A 40 8.89 20.51 13.43
N PRO A 41 10.20 20.24 13.37
CA PRO A 41 10.76 19.13 12.59
C PRO A 41 10.39 17.75 13.14
N HIS A 42 9.81 17.69 14.33
CA HIS A 42 9.34 16.47 15.00
C HIS A 42 7.83 16.26 14.88
N SER A 43 7.14 17.10 14.12
CA SER A 43 5.74 16.89 13.71
C SER A 43 5.63 16.03 12.45
N LEU A 44 4.41 15.71 12.03
CA LEU A 44 4.18 15.03 10.75
C LEU A 44 4.78 15.83 9.58
N PRO A 45 5.43 15.19 8.59
CA PRO A 45 5.92 15.88 7.40
C PRO A 45 4.81 16.53 6.57
N GLY A 46 3.61 15.95 6.59
CA GLY A 46 2.43 16.45 5.88
C GLY A 46 1.13 15.90 6.48
N ASN A 47 0.01 16.51 6.14
CA ASN A 47 -1.29 16.16 6.71
C ASN A 47 -2.06 15.09 5.94
N THR A 48 -1.78 14.89 4.65
CA THR A 48 -2.43 13.81 3.89
C THR A 48 -1.69 12.51 4.11
N ILE A 49 -2.30 11.57 4.83
CA ILE A 49 -1.70 10.28 5.14
C ILE A 49 -2.05 9.29 4.02
N TYR A 50 -1.06 8.64 3.43
CA TYR A 50 -1.26 7.64 2.38
C TYR A 50 -1.40 6.23 2.94
N PHE A 51 -0.50 5.84 3.84
CA PHE A 51 -0.58 4.57 4.55
C PHE A 51 0.07 4.65 5.93
N ILE A 52 -0.24 3.67 6.77
CA ILE A 52 0.38 3.40 8.06
C ILE A 52 0.84 1.96 8.07
N ALA A 53 2.06 1.69 8.54
CA ALA A 53 2.63 0.35 8.60
C ALA A 53 3.26 0.10 9.96
N GLU A 54 3.11 -1.13 10.47
CA GLU A 54 3.92 -1.63 11.57
C GLU A 54 4.96 -2.61 11.02
N ASP A 55 6.22 -2.43 11.41
CA ASP A 55 7.29 -3.32 11.00
C ASP A 55 7.55 -4.45 12.01
N ALA A 56 8.48 -5.36 11.69
CA ALA A 56 8.82 -6.50 12.54
C ALA A 56 9.43 -6.11 13.90
N GLU A 57 9.94 -4.90 14.03
CA GLU A 57 10.47 -4.32 15.27
C GLU A 57 9.41 -3.50 16.03
N ASN A 58 8.15 -3.57 15.57
CA ASN A 58 7.00 -2.81 16.10
C ASN A 58 7.13 -1.29 15.98
N ASN A 59 7.88 -0.81 15.01
CA ASN A 59 7.89 0.61 14.68
C ASN A 59 6.71 0.96 13.81
N ILE A 60 6.14 2.14 14.04
CA ILE A 60 5.02 2.66 13.23
C ILE A 60 5.56 3.64 12.19
N TRP A 61 5.41 3.26 10.94
CA TRP A 61 5.77 4.05 9.77
C TRP A 61 4.54 4.75 9.21
N ILE A 62 4.65 6.02 8.91
CA ILE A 62 3.57 6.83 8.36
C ILE A 62 4.05 7.48 7.06
N SER A 63 3.35 7.21 5.95
CA SER A 63 3.59 7.90 4.69
C SER A 63 2.63 9.05 4.51
N THR A 64 3.18 10.20 4.17
CA THR A 64 2.42 11.44 3.95
C THR A 64 2.71 12.03 2.56
N ASN A 65 1.92 13.01 2.15
CA ASN A 65 2.16 13.76 0.91
C ASN A 65 3.51 14.48 0.86
N ASN A 66 4.17 14.71 2.01
CA ASN A 66 5.46 15.39 2.10
C ASN A 66 6.60 14.48 2.58
N GLY A 67 6.35 13.19 2.73
CA GLY A 67 7.40 12.21 3.06
C GLY A 67 6.97 11.14 4.03
N LEU A 68 7.82 10.13 4.11
CA LEU A 68 7.74 9.02 5.05
C LEU A 68 8.33 9.46 6.39
N THR A 69 7.73 9.03 7.49
CA THR A 69 8.21 9.30 8.85
C THR A 69 8.04 8.08 9.75
N LEU A 70 8.88 8.01 10.76
CA LEU A 70 8.81 7.02 11.83
C LEU A 70 8.25 7.69 13.08
N TYR A 71 7.25 7.08 13.71
CA TYR A 71 6.75 7.52 15.00
C TYR A 71 7.68 7.04 16.12
N ASP A 72 8.18 7.98 16.90
CA ASP A 72 8.97 7.71 18.11
C ASP A 72 8.04 7.64 19.32
N LYS A 73 7.82 6.42 19.80
CA LYS A 73 6.93 6.15 20.93
C LYS A 73 7.45 6.75 22.26
N SER A 74 8.76 6.98 22.37
CA SER A 74 9.37 7.46 23.63
C SER A 74 9.18 8.96 23.84
N SER A 75 9.21 9.72 22.75
CA SER A 75 9.05 11.18 22.75
C SER A 75 7.70 11.63 22.23
N ASP A 76 6.85 10.68 21.80
CA ASP A 76 5.55 10.94 21.18
C ASP A 76 5.64 11.95 20.03
N SER A 77 6.61 11.73 19.15
CA SER A 77 6.98 12.63 18.07
C SER A 77 7.31 11.86 16.78
N PHE A 78 7.65 12.57 15.73
CA PHE A 78 7.93 11.99 14.41
C PHE A 78 9.37 12.27 13.99
N ARG A 79 10.01 11.26 13.43
CA ARG A 79 11.34 11.35 12.85
C ARG A 79 11.24 11.16 11.33
N PRO A 80 11.40 12.22 10.52
CA PRO A 80 11.32 12.12 9.07
C PRO A 80 12.35 11.15 8.49
N ALA A 81 11.90 10.28 7.60
CA ALA A 81 12.75 9.35 6.87
C ALA A 81 13.33 10.05 5.64
N LYS A 82 14.65 10.06 5.53
CA LYS A 82 15.38 10.72 4.45
C LYS A 82 16.36 9.78 3.78
N PHE A 83 16.59 10.00 2.50
CA PHE A 83 17.68 9.42 1.74
C PHE A 83 18.42 10.54 1.02
N GLU A 84 19.73 10.70 1.26
CA GLU A 84 20.56 11.81 0.74
C GLU A 84 19.91 13.18 1.00
N ASP A 85 19.46 13.41 2.24
CA ASP A 85 18.77 14.62 2.72
C ASP A 85 17.41 14.92 2.05
N LYS A 86 16.93 14.04 1.16
CA LYS A 86 15.62 14.18 0.53
C LYS A 86 14.56 13.34 1.23
N ALA A 87 13.36 13.86 1.32
CA ALA A 87 12.20 13.11 1.83
C ALA A 87 11.86 11.94 0.90
N ILE A 88 11.56 10.77 1.48
CA ILE A 88 11.07 9.61 0.73
C ILE A 88 9.54 9.71 0.65
N ILE A 89 8.98 9.89 -0.54
CA ILE A 89 7.53 9.83 -0.75
C ILE A 89 7.19 8.41 -1.19
N SER A 90 6.53 7.67 -0.31
CA SER A 90 6.22 6.26 -0.53
C SER A 90 4.72 6.04 -0.73
N TYR A 91 4.36 5.05 -1.54
CA TYR A 91 2.98 4.70 -1.88
C TYR A 91 2.55 3.34 -1.34
N SER A 92 3.49 2.45 -1.08
CA SER A 92 3.22 1.11 -0.57
C SER A 92 4.44 0.55 0.13
N PHE A 93 4.22 -0.45 0.95
CA PHE A 93 5.27 -1.12 1.70
C PHE A 93 5.04 -2.63 1.76
N CYS A 94 6.08 -3.37 2.08
CA CYS A 94 5.99 -4.74 2.55
C CYS A 94 7.13 -5.09 3.50
N SER A 95 6.92 -6.10 4.33
CA SER A 95 7.96 -6.73 5.13
C SER A 95 8.40 -8.02 4.45
N LEU A 96 9.71 -8.21 4.31
CA LEU A 96 10.31 -9.41 3.74
C LEU A 96 11.60 -9.73 4.48
N SER A 97 11.73 -10.97 4.98
CA SER A 97 12.96 -11.48 5.62
C SER A 97 13.53 -10.54 6.70
N GLY A 98 12.64 -9.96 7.53
CA GLY A 98 13.02 -9.05 8.61
C GLY A 98 13.42 -7.64 8.18
N SER A 99 13.26 -7.30 6.92
CA SER A 99 13.43 -5.93 6.40
C SER A 99 12.09 -5.32 6.04
N ILE A 100 11.97 -3.99 6.17
CA ILE A 100 10.84 -3.27 5.60
C ILE A 100 11.28 -2.55 4.33
N LEU A 101 10.44 -2.68 3.29
CA LEU A 101 10.67 -2.12 1.97
C LEU A 101 9.53 -1.16 1.63
N PHE A 102 9.90 -0.03 1.05
CA PHE A 102 8.97 1.03 0.64
C PHE A 102 9.11 1.30 -0.85
N THR A 103 7.99 1.45 -1.55
CA THR A 103 7.99 1.89 -2.95
C THR A 103 8.02 3.41 -3.03
N ALA A 104 8.73 3.92 -4.03
CA ALA A 104 8.70 5.34 -4.40
C ALA A 104 8.90 5.48 -5.92
N ASN A 105 8.69 6.67 -6.46
CA ASN A 105 8.83 6.93 -7.90
C ASN A 105 10.19 6.54 -8.46
N GLU A 106 11.23 6.59 -7.65
CA GLU A 106 12.62 6.35 -8.07
C GLU A 106 13.09 4.91 -7.80
N GLY A 107 12.22 4.01 -7.32
CA GLY A 107 12.56 2.63 -7.01
C GLY A 107 12.07 2.15 -5.65
N ILE A 108 12.84 1.28 -5.03
CA ILE A 108 12.54 0.68 -3.73
C ILE A 108 13.54 1.19 -2.70
N TYR A 109 13.05 1.57 -1.53
CA TYR A 109 13.85 1.92 -0.37
C TYR A 109 13.76 0.80 0.66
N ILE A 110 14.91 0.30 1.09
CA ILE A 110 15.03 -0.78 2.07
C ILE A 110 15.63 -0.18 3.33
N TYR A 111 14.94 -0.31 4.46
CA TYR A 111 15.43 0.20 5.73
C TYR A 111 16.38 -0.79 6.39
N ASP A 112 17.56 -0.31 6.77
CA ASP A 112 18.54 -1.03 7.57
C ASP A 112 18.39 -0.65 9.05
N TYR A 113 17.82 -1.53 9.85
CA TYR A 113 17.57 -1.29 11.28
C TYR A 113 18.83 -1.05 12.10
N LYS A 114 19.93 -1.71 11.75
CA LYS A 114 21.20 -1.57 12.48
C LYS A 114 21.84 -0.21 12.27
N LYS A 115 21.80 0.27 11.04
CA LYS A 115 22.37 1.56 10.65
C LYS A 115 21.39 2.71 10.77
N GLN A 116 20.10 2.43 10.95
CA GLN A 116 18.99 3.39 10.92
C GLN A 116 19.01 4.27 9.65
N THR A 117 19.34 3.65 8.51
CA THR A 117 19.47 4.31 7.21
C THR A 117 18.70 3.56 6.13
N PHE A 118 18.44 4.22 5.02
CA PHE A 118 17.85 3.60 3.84
C PHE A 118 18.93 3.23 2.81
N ARG A 119 18.67 2.13 2.12
CA ARG A 119 19.36 1.74 0.89
C ARG A 119 18.36 1.84 -0.25
N LYS A 120 18.69 2.60 -1.28
CA LYS A 120 17.89 2.72 -2.49
C LYS A 120 18.24 1.63 -3.49
N ARG A 121 17.21 1.05 -4.10
CA ARG A 121 17.29 0.13 -5.23
C ARG A 121 16.50 0.69 -6.39
N PRO A 122 17.14 1.28 -7.40
CA PRO A 122 16.46 1.67 -8.62
C PRO A 122 15.98 0.42 -9.36
N VAL A 123 14.75 0.45 -9.85
CA VAL A 123 14.18 -0.63 -10.65
C VAL A 123 14.22 -0.20 -12.11
N ILE A 124 15.20 -0.75 -12.86
CA ILE A 124 15.47 -0.36 -14.24
C ILE A 124 15.10 -1.53 -15.17
N LEU A 125 14.29 -1.23 -16.17
CA LEU A 125 13.86 -2.20 -17.18
C LEU A 125 14.99 -2.49 -18.20
N LYS A 126 14.82 -3.54 -18.99
CA LYS A 126 15.78 -3.93 -20.04
C LYS A 126 16.00 -2.83 -21.09
N ASP A 127 15.03 -1.99 -21.34
CA ASP A 127 15.11 -0.82 -22.23
C ASP A 127 15.76 0.41 -21.57
N SER A 128 16.38 0.22 -20.39
CA SER A 128 16.98 1.28 -19.57
C SER A 128 15.99 2.32 -19.02
N SER A 129 14.68 2.12 -19.17
CA SER A 129 13.68 2.98 -18.57
C SER A 129 13.44 2.63 -17.10
N ASN A 130 13.12 3.64 -16.28
CA ASN A 130 12.76 3.43 -14.88
C ASN A 130 11.39 2.75 -14.79
N PHE A 131 11.29 1.75 -13.91
CA PHE A 131 10.04 1.22 -13.43
C PHE A 131 9.72 1.88 -12.09
N SER A 132 8.68 2.70 -12.06
CA SER A 132 8.22 3.37 -10.83
C SER A 132 7.25 2.44 -10.11
N PRO A 133 7.68 1.69 -9.09
CA PRO A 133 6.80 0.79 -8.36
C PRO A 133 5.83 1.61 -7.52
N TYR A 134 4.54 1.39 -7.74
CA TYR A 134 3.47 2.02 -6.97
C TYR A 134 2.98 1.10 -5.84
N TYR A 135 3.02 -0.22 -6.08
CA TYR A 135 2.56 -1.24 -5.15
C TYR A 135 3.60 -2.35 -5.02
N ILE A 136 3.78 -2.87 -3.82
CA ILE A 136 4.70 -3.96 -3.49
C ILE A 136 4.05 -4.94 -2.53
N LYS A 137 4.17 -6.24 -2.83
CA LYS A 137 3.75 -7.33 -1.93
C LYS A 137 4.71 -8.50 -2.03
N PRO A 138 4.86 -9.29 -0.96
CA PRO A 138 5.55 -10.57 -1.05
C PRO A 138 4.85 -11.48 -2.06
N TRP A 139 5.61 -12.08 -2.99
CA TRP A 139 5.11 -13.08 -3.94
C TRP A 139 5.42 -14.49 -3.45
N ASP A 140 6.68 -14.73 -3.15
CA ASP A 140 7.21 -15.95 -2.56
C ASP A 140 8.25 -15.60 -1.49
N LYS A 141 8.93 -16.62 -0.95
CA LYS A 141 9.92 -16.46 0.12
C LYS A 141 10.97 -15.39 -0.17
N ASP A 142 11.44 -15.31 -1.43
CA ASP A 142 12.53 -14.42 -1.84
C ASP A 142 12.12 -13.52 -3.02
N GLU A 143 10.84 -13.46 -3.39
CA GLU A 143 10.33 -12.65 -4.50
C GLU A 143 9.23 -11.70 -4.07
N LEU A 144 9.26 -10.52 -4.64
CA LEU A 144 8.25 -9.47 -4.49
C LEU A 144 7.50 -9.27 -5.81
N LEU A 145 6.20 -9.02 -5.71
CA LEU A 145 5.41 -8.50 -6.81
C LEU A 145 5.47 -6.97 -6.77
N LEU A 146 5.93 -6.38 -7.85
CA LEU A 146 5.94 -4.94 -8.06
C LEU A 146 4.91 -4.57 -9.12
N VAL A 147 4.05 -3.60 -8.83
CA VAL A 147 3.10 -3.08 -9.80
C VAL A 147 3.35 -1.61 -10.04
N SER A 148 3.49 -1.23 -11.31
CA SER A 148 3.54 0.15 -11.76
C SER A 148 2.19 0.59 -12.31
N GLN A 149 1.81 1.83 -12.09
CA GLN A 149 0.59 2.40 -12.67
C GLN A 149 0.60 2.45 -14.20
N TYR A 150 1.78 2.38 -14.83
CA TYR A 150 1.91 2.60 -16.29
C TYR A 150 2.72 1.53 -17.03
N LYS A 151 3.51 0.73 -16.31
CA LYS A 151 4.48 -0.20 -16.92
C LYS A 151 4.22 -1.67 -16.60
N GLY A 152 3.09 -1.97 -15.96
CA GLY A 152 2.65 -3.34 -15.69
C GLY A 152 3.18 -3.91 -14.37
N VAL A 153 3.37 -5.22 -14.36
CA VAL A 153 3.67 -6.02 -13.17
C VAL A 153 4.97 -6.78 -13.41
N LEU A 154 5.87 -6.72 -12.42
CA LEU A 154 7.14 -7.46 -12.42
C LEU A 154 7.28 -8.26 -11.12
N LYS A 155 8.06 -9.32 -11.18
CA LYS A 155 8.65 -9.95 -10.00
C LYS A 155 10.06 -9.41 -9.78
N TYR A 156 10.41 -9.21 -8.53
CA TYR A 156 11.70 -8.70 -8.11
C TYR A 156 12.27 -9.53 -6.97
N ASN A 157 13.48 -10.00 -7.13
CA ASN A 157 14.24 -10.65 -6.06
C ASN A 157 15.20 -9.63 -5.42
N PRO A 158 14.97 -9.18 -4.17
CA PRO A 158 15.81 -8.18 -3.53
C PRO A 158 17.19 -8.69 -3.09
N VAL A 159 17.40 -10.01 -3.08
CA VAL A 159 18.70 -10.61 -2.73
C VAL A 159 19.64 -10.61 -3.94
N THR A 160 19.12 -11.02 -5.11
CA THR A 160 19.90 -11.12 -6.35
C THR A 160 19.79 -9.87 -7.22
N ASP A 161 18.93 -8.93 -6.87
CA ASP A 161 18.60 -7.74 -7.68
C ASP A 161 18.01 -8.06 -9.07
N GLN A 162 17.40 -9.26 -9.22
CA GLN A 162 16.87 -9.71 -10.50
C GLN A 162 15.41 -9.31 -10.67
N LEU A 163 15.09 -8.81 -11.86
CA LEU A 163 13.73 -8.54 -12.33
C LEU A 163 13.30 -9.63 -13.30
N SER A 164 12.10 -10.13 -13.09
CA SER A 164 11.46 -11.12 -13.97
C SER A 164 10.11 -10.59 -14.47
N PRO A 165 9.81 -10.73 -15.76
CA PRO A 165 8.50 -10.37 -16.29
C PRO A 165 7.41 -11.27 -15.70
N THR A 166 6.19 -10.79 -15.76
CA THR A 166 4.99 -11.57 -15.47
C THR A 166 4.08 -11.59 -16.69
N ASP A 167 3.12 -12.52 -16.71
CA ASP A 167 2.11 -12.60 -17.75
C ASP A 167 0.89 -11.68 -17.48
N TYR A 168 0.94 -10.88 -16.40
CA TYR A 168 -0.12 -9.92 -16.14
C TYR A 168 -0.10 -8.80 -17.19
N PRO A 169 -1.28 -8.43 -17.71
CA PRO A 169 -1.36 -7.36 -18.69
C PRO A 169 -1.02 -6.01 -18.09
N VAL A 170 -0.41 -5.15 -18.88
CA VAL A 170 -0.20 -3.75 -18.51
C VAL A 170 -1.55 -3.04 -18.43
N GLN A 171 -1.87 -2.48 -17.28
CA GLN A 171 -3.04 -1.62 -17.11
C GLN A 171 -2.58 -0.24 -16.65
N THR A 172 -3.30 0.79 -17.07
CA THR A 172 -3.01 2.18 -16.75
C THR A 172 -4.11 2.79 -15.88
N GLY A 173 -3.76 3.81 -15.11
CA GLY A 173 -4.72 4.53 -14.27
C GLY A 173 -5.25 3.66 -13.14
N LEU A 174 -4.39 2.82 -12.56
CA LEU A 174 -4.75 1.98 -11.42
C LEU A 174 -5.06 2.82 -10.20
N ASN A 175 -6.16 2.48 -9.54
CA ASN A 175 -6.66 3.14 -8.34
C ASN A 175 -6.46 2.29 -7.10
N ALA A 176 -6.80 1.00 -7.18
CA ALA A 176 -6.55 0.04 -6.11
C ALA A 176 -5.92 -1.24 -6.66
N ILE A 177 -5.03 -1.84 -5.87
CA ILE A 177 -4.26 -3.03 -6.22
C ILE A 177 -4.22 -3.94 -5.00
N TYR A 178 -4.53 -5.21 -5.20
CA TYR A 178 -4.50 -6.19 -4.11
C TYR A 178 -4.04 -7.55 -4.60
N LEU A 179 -3.18 -8.21 -3.83
CA LEU A 179 -2.77 -9.59 -4.03
C LEU A 179 -3.34 -10.42 -2.87
N ASP A 180 -4.18 -11.39 -3.17
CA ASP A 180 -4.83 -12.25 -2.17
C ASP A 180 -3.94 -13.42 -1.71
N SER A 181 -4.40 -14.18 -0.73
CA SER A 181 -3.72 -15.35 -0.18
C SER A 181 -3.54 -16.49 -1.20
N LYS A 182 -4.37 -16.54 -2.25
CA LYS A 182 -4.30 -17.50 -3.37
C LYS A 182 -3.44 -16.97 -4.53
N LYS A 183 -2.73 -15.84 -4.33
CA LYS A 183 -1.91 -15.12 -5.33
C LYS A 183 -2.71 -14.63 -6.55
N ARG A 184 -4.00 -14.39 -6.40
CA ARG A 184 -4.80 -13.71 -7.42
C ARG A 184 -4.59 -12.20 -7.29
N LEU A 185 -4.40 -11.54 -8.43
CA LEU A 185 -4.17 -10.10 -8.49
C LEU A 185 -5.46 -9.37 -8.88
N TYR A 186 -5.90 -8.46 -8.02
CA TYR A 186 -7.03 -7.59 -8.24
C TYR A 186 -6.52 -6.21 -8.63
N LEU A 187 -6.97 -5.71 -9.76
CA LEU A 187 -6.60 -4.39 -10.28
C LEU A 187 -7.88 -3.59 -10.55
N SER A 188 -8.00 -2.45 -9.89
CA SER A 188 -9.04 -1.47 -10.16
C SER A 188 -8.48 -0.30 -10.94
N SER A 189 -9.20 0.16 -11.95
CA SER A 189 -8.93 1.41 -12.66
C SER A 189 -10.06 2.40 -12.39
N TYR A 190 -9.75 3.70 -12.48
CA TYR A 190 -10.68 4.77 -12.18
C TYR A 190 -12.05 4.56 -12.84
N ASN A 191 -13.08 4.47 -12.03
CA ASN A 191 -14.50 4.32 -12.41
C ASN A 191 -14.81 3.13 -13.35
N LYS A 192 -14.04 2.03 -13.28
CA LYS A 192 -14.24 0.83 -14.13
C LYS A 192 -14.55 -0.44 -13.33
N GLY A 193 -14.71 -0.34 -12.00
CA GLY A 193 -14.74 -1.52 -11.13
C GLY A 193 -13.37 -2.17 -11.03
N PHE A 194 -13.30 -3.49 -11.05
CA PHE A 194 -12.03 -4.20 -10.94
C PHE A 194 -11.98 -5.47 -11.78
N VAL A 195 -10.76 -5.93 -12.05
CA VAL A 195 -10.46 -7.18 -12.74
C VAL A 195 -9.65 -8.07 -11.81
N CYS A 196 -9.97 -9.35 -11.78
CA CYS A 196 -9.21 -10.37 -11.09
C CYS A 196 -8.42 -11.23 -12.09
N TYR A 197 -7.14 -11.44 -11.78
CA TYR A 197 -6.23 -12.29 -12.55
C TYR A 197 -5.73 -13.45 -11.71
N ALA A 198 -5.59 -14.62 -12.34
CA ALA A 198 -4.92 -15.77 -11.77
C ALA A 198 -3.39 -15.53 -11.66
N PRO A 199 -2.65 -16.34 -10.89
CA PRO A 199 -1.20 -16.23 -10.75
C PRO A 199 -0.41 -16.36 -12.05
N ASP A 200 -0.99 -16.99 -13.08
CA ASP A 200 -0.45 -17.14 -14.44
C ASP A 200 -0.77 -15.96 -15.37
N GLY A 201 -1.38 -14.90 -14.84
CA GLY A 201 -1.78 -13.71 -15.61
C GLY A 201 -3.11 -13.84 -16.36
N LYS A 202 -3.76 -15.02 -16.34
CA LYS A 202 -5.04 -15.22 -17.00
C LYS A 202 -6.14 -14.43 -16.28
N LYS A 203 -6.91 -13.66 -17.06
CA LYS A 203 -8.09 -12.97 -16.52
C LYS A 203 -9.15 -13.98 -16.09
N LEU A 204 -9.57 -13.92 -14.82
CA LEU A 204 -10.63 -14.74 -14.26
C LEU A 204 -12.00 -14.10 -14.47
N TYR A 205 -12.16 -12.85 -14.06
CA TYR A 205 -13.41 -12.11 -14.19
C TYR A 205 -13.19 -10.60 -14.11
N THR A 206 -14.24 -9.87 -14.48
CA THR A 206 -14.35 -8.43 -14.33
C THR A 206 -15.63 -8.11 -13.59
N ILE A 207 -15.54 -7.27 -12.57
CA ILE A 207 -16.65 -6.84 -11.71
C ILE A 207 -16.83 -5.33 -11.86
N HIS A 208 -18.06 -4.92 -12.16
CA HIS A 208 -18.50 -3.52 -12.17
C HIS A 208 -20.00 -3.43 -11.87
N ALA A 209 -20.48 -2.24 -11.53
CA ALA A 209 -21.89 -2.04 -11.13
C ALA A 209 -22.91 -2.46 -12.18
N GLY A 210 -22.51 -2.54 -13.46
CA GLY A 210 -23.40 -2.97 -14.55
C GLY A 210 -23.51 -4.49 -14.71
N ASN A 211 -22.65 -5.32 -14.08
CA ASN A 211 -22.67 -6.78 -14.18
C ASN A 211 -22.67 -7.50 -12.83
N SER A 212 -22.74 -6.77 -11.74
CA SER A 212 -22.71 -7.31 -10.38
C SER A 212 -23.52 -6.42 -9.41
N ARG A 213 -23.48 -6.78 -8.13
CA ARG A 213 -24.05 -5.93 -7.06
C ARG A 213 -23.06 -4.89 -6.51
N LEU A 214 -21.94 -4.67 -7.18
CA LEU A 214 -20.99 -3.62 -6.79
C LEU A 214 -21.69 -2.26 -6.79
N THR A 215 -21.64 -1.56 -5.67
CA THR A 215 -22.39 -0.32 -5.43
C THR A 215 -21.81 0.91 -6.11
N SER A 216 -20.50 0.89 -6.42
CA SER A 216 -19.83 1.95 -7.19
C SER A 216 -18.62 1.38 -7.94
N ASN A 217 -18.39 1.88 -9.15
CA ASN A 217 -17.22 1.49 -9.96
C ASN A 217 -15.90 2.12 -9.50
N LEU A 218 -15.94 3.11 -8.61
CA LEU A 218 -14.75 3.72 -8.04
C LEU A 218 -14.32 2.95 -6.80
N VAL A 219 -13.55 1.89 -7.02
CA VAL A 219 -12.99 1.06 -5.95
C VAL A 219 -11.80 1.77 -5.32
N LEU A 220 -11.77 1.86 -4.01
CA LEU A 220 -10.73 2.54 -3.24
C LEU A 220 -9.70 1.58 -2.66
N ASP A 221 -10.13 0.40 -2.18
CA ASP A 221 -9.23 -0.59 -1.59
C ASP A 221 -9.90 -1.97 -1.51
N PHE A 222 -9.09 -2.98 -1.23
CA PHE A 222 -9.49 -4.36 -1.05
C PHE A 222 -8.89 -4.95 0.23
N MET A 223 -9.61 -5.87 0.85
CA MET A 223 -9.12 -6.65 1.98
C MET A 223 -9.71 -8.07 1.94
N GLU A 224 -8.88 -9.07 2.21
CA GLU A 224 -9.33 -10.45 2.40
C GLU A 224 -9.57 -10.73 3.88
N ILE A 225 -10.78 -11.22 4.20
CA ILE A 225 -11.15 -11.65 5.55
C ILE A 225 -11.99 -12.92 5.42
N ASN A 226 -11.53 -14.04 5.99
CA ASN A 226 -12.28 -15.32 6.04
C ASN A 226 -12.78 -15.76 4.66
N ASN A 227 -11.90 -15.80 3.65
CA ASN A 227 -12.20 -16.17 2.26
C ASN A 227 -13.22 -15.24 1.56
N LYS A 228 -13.44 -14.05 2.10
CA LYS A 228 -14.25 -13.01 1.48
C LYS A 228 -13.40 -11.82 1.11
N LEU A 229 -13.65 -11.26 -0.06
CA LEU A 229 -13.05 -10.01 -0.51
C LEU A 229 -13.95 -8.85 -0.09
N TRP A 230 -13.44 -8.01 0.78
CA TRP A 230 -14.06 -6.75 1.16
C TRP A 230 -13.57 -5.68 0.20
N VAL A 231 -14.49 -5.00 -0.43
CA VAL A 231 -14.23 -4.00 -1.47
C VAL A 231 -14.81 -2.67 -1.02
N THR A 232 -13.95 -1.71 -0.72
CA THR A 232 -14.39 -0.35 -0.39
C THR A 232 -14.56 0.47 -1.66
N THR A 233 -15.60 1.28 -1.71
CA THR A 233 -15.93 2.09 -2.90
C THR A 233 -16.26 3.53 -2.52
N ASP A 234 -15.96 4.46 -3.40
CA ASP A 234 -16.35 5.86 -3.23
C ASP A 234 -17.87 6.03 -3.48
N GLY A 235 -18.54 6.56 -2.48
CA GLY A 235 -19.99 6.79 -2.50
C GLY A 235 -20.86 5.53 -2.40
N GLY A 236 -20.28 4.32 -2.44
CA GLY A 236 -21.02 3.06 -2.41
C GLY A 236 -20.78 2.21 -1.15
N GLY A 237 -19.95 2.68 -0.20
CA GLY A 237 -19.66 1.96 1.03
C GLY A 237 -18.79 0.72 0.85
N ILE A 238 -19.11 -0.36 1.57
CA ILE A 238 -18.36 -1.60 1.58
C ILE A 238 -19.17 -2.70 0.90
N ASN A 239 -18.55 -3.39 -0.05
CA ASN A 239 -19.13 -4.57 -0.70
C ASN A 239 -18.35 -5.81 -0.23
N ILE A 240 -19.02 -6.92 -0.01
CA ILE A 240 -18.41 -8.18 0.42
C ILE A 240 -18.72 -9.23 -0.64
N MET A 241 -17.69 -9.84 -1.20
CA MET A 241 -17.79 -10.84 -2.26
C MET A 241 -17.20 -12.17 -1.77
N ASP A 242 -17.86 -13.28 -2.04
CA ASP A 242 -17.24 -14.58 -1.85
C ASP A 242 -16.12 -14.77 -2.89
N MET A 243 -14.94 -15.18 -2.43
CA MET A 243 -13.77 -15.28 -3.30
C MET A 243 -13.81 -16.54 -4.20
N ASP A 244 -14.62 -17.54 -3.87
CA ASP A 244 -14.82 -18.74 -4.67
C ASP A 244 -16.08 -18.67 -5.53
N ASP A 245 -17.03 -17.77 -5.19
CA ASP A 245 -18.20 -17.45 -6.01
C ASP A 245 -18.35 -15.93 -6.16
N PRO A 246 -17.71 -15.32 -7.18
CA PRO A 246 -17.79 -13.87 -7.41
C PRO A 246 -19.20 -13.34 -7.71
N SER A 247 -20.17 -14.20 -7.98
CA SER A 247 -21.58 -13.81 -8.13
C SER A 247 -22.28 -13.55 -6.81
N ASP A 248 -21.77 -14.15 -5.70
CA ASP A 248 -22.24 -13.88 -4.33
C ASP A 248 -21.57 -12.62 -3.77
N MET A 249 -22.20 -11.49 -4.03
CA MET A 249 -21.78 -10.19 -3.53
C MET A 249 -22.92 -9.52 -2.78
N THR A 250 -22.61 -8.97 -1.60
CA THR A 250 -23.51 -8.18 -0.76
C THR A 250 -22.90 -6.80 -0.49
N ALA A 251 -23.75 -5.80 -0.28
CA ALA A 251 -23.38 -4.44 0.07
C ALA A 251 -23.87 -4.10 1.48
#